data_0add8ce24d68741eefb78e4c4344996d
#
_entry.id   0add8ce24d68741eefb78e4c4344996d
#
_cell.length_a   1.000
_cell.length_b   1.000
_cell.length_c   1.000
_cell.angle_alpha   90.00
_cell.angle_beta   90.00
_cell.angle_gamma   90.00
#
_symmetry.space_group_name_H-M   'P 1'
#
loop_
_entity.id
_entity.type
_entity.pdbx_description
1 polymer ?
#
loop_
_entity_poly.entity_id
_entity_poly.type
_entity_poly.pdbx_seq_one_letter_code
_entity_poly.pdbx_strand_id
1 'polypeptide(L)'
;GITSSDNLYMSSYGNGPAGSTAIVQCTGLIGMTDLSDYSCVNVYDPISPVPNSNDPYVYVDKWTDRIMKFDMHALAGMTVEWSDNDGTSWSPPTFATSYSVQDHQTIGSSPYPALAHPTTWVFCVNGNWAAPLCSTSFDGGLSWSPEVPGAPLDCNSGGLSAHIEGAENGNFYRGNVGCNGSGYSIYRSTDGGFTWTEHPLPTETSGTADTWNFEEAQVAIDDSNNVHAMWMGSDNMPYYSYSRDDGETWSEAMMLGPPIGLVGTGFPVVTAGSEGRVAFGYVGDVGNQTWNGYMTILTDAFSDNPLFTTVQVNLPEDPIDSSNAYPQGCGYERCGGLGDFLDMAVDQHGRPWFSLANNDAGEIGIFATITDGPSLRGDLQPLAPMLSLIHISEPTRQAS
;
A
#
# COMPACT_ATOMS: atom_id res chain seq x y z
N GLY A 1 4.37 -7.04 1.02
CA GLY A 1 4.86 -7.03 2.40
C GLY A 1 6.15 -7.82 2.56
N ILE A 2 6.84 -7.65 3.70
CA ILE A 2 8.15 -8.26 3.99
C ILE A 2 8.10 -8.84 5.41
N THR A 3 8.56 -10.09 5.58
CA THR A 3 8.70 -10.71 6.91
C THR A 3 10.03 -10.35 7.58
N SER A 4 10.14 -10.61 8.88
CA SER A 4 11.38 -10.43 9.64
C SER A 4 12.53 -11.34 9.18
N SER A 5 12.23 -12.37 8.40
CA SER A 5 13.21 -13.24 7.74
C SER A 5 13.64 -12.75 6.35
N ASP A 6 13.31 -11.49 6.01
CA ASP A 6 13.65 -10.85 4.73
C ASP A 6 13.05 -11.55 3.49
N ASN A 7 11.91 -12.20 3.65
CA ASN A 7 11.14 -12.73 2.53
C ASN A 7 10.11 -11.69 2.06
N LEU A 8 10.10 -11.41 0.76
CA LEU A 8 9.11 -10.53 0.13
C LEU A 8 7.91 -11.33 -0.36
N TYR A 9 6.72 -10.77 -0.18
CA TYR A 9 5.46 -11.35 -0.65
C TYR A 9 4.71 -10.34 -1.52
N MET A 10 4.20 -10.84 -2.64
CA MET A 10 3.38 -10.10 -3.58
C MET A 10 2.16 -10.95 -3.95
N SER A 11 1.01 -10.32 -4.09
CA SER A 11 -0.17 -10.94 -4.67
C SER A 11 -0.20 -10.74 -6.18
N SER A 12 -0.74 -11.73 -6.88
CA SER A 12 -1.01 -11.66 -8.30
C SER A 12 -2.25 -12.46 -8.68
N TYR A 13 -2.67 -12.36 -9.93
CA TYR A 13 -3.70 -13.24 -10.45
C TYR A 13 -3.12 -14.64 -10.69
N GLY A 14 -3.74 -15.64 -10.08
CA GLY A 14 -3.34 -17.04 -10.22
C GLY A 14 -3.87 -17.70 -11.49
N ASN A 15 -3.51 -18.98 -11.64
CA ASN A 15 -3.89 -19.82 -12.79
C ASN A 15 -5.35 -20.33 -12.79
N GLY A 16 -6.12 -19.98 -11.77
CA GLY A 16 -7.51 -20.40 -11.63
C GLY A 16 -8.42 -19.78 -12.70
N PRO A 17 -9.62 -20.34 -12.93
CA PRO A 17 -10.59 -19.71 -13.80
C PRO A 17 -10.94 -18.33 -13.23
N ALA A 18 -10.68 -17.32 -14.05
CA ALA A 18 -11.02 -15.93 -13.82
C ALA A 18 -10.39 -15.27 -12.57
N GLY A 19 -9.08 -15.49 -12.33
CA GLY A 19 -8.31 -14.58 -11.51
C GLY A 19 -8.30 -14.85 -10.00
N SER A 20 -8.15 -16.11 -9.57
CA SER A 20 -7.88 -16.41 -8.16
C SER A 20 -6.59 -15.72 -7.70
N THR A 21 -6.53 -15.30 -6.43
CA THR A 21 -5.31 -14.74 -5.84
C THR A 21 -4.19 -15.78 -5.80
N ALA A 22 -3.05 -15.47 -6.37
CA ALA A 22 -1.80 -16.20 -6.14
C ALA A 22 -0.90 -15.36 -5.22
N ILE A 23 -0.09 -16.04 -4.42
CA ILE A 23 0.92 -15.39 -3.58
C ILE A 23 2.30 -15.85 -4.04
N VAL A 24 3.10 -14.88 -4.44
CA VAL A 24 4.51 -15.07 -4.80
C VAL A 24 5.36 -14.70 -3.59
N GLN A 25 6.25 -15.62 -3.21
CA GLN A 25 7.31 -15.38 -2.25
C GLN A 25 8.63 -15.22 -2.98
N CYS A 26 9.37 -14.17 -2.68
CA CYS A 26 10.75 -13.99 -3.13
C CYS A 26 11.71 -14.05 -1.94
N THR A 27 12.70 -14.93 -2.01
CA THR A 27 13.74 -15.11 -0.98
C THR A 27 15.10 -14.73 -1.55
N GLY A 28 16.02 -14.30 -0.69
CA GLY A 28 17.39 -13.96 -1.08
C GLY A 28 17.54 -12.65 -1.84
N LEU A 29 16.47 -11.86 -2.01
CA LEU A 29 16.54 -10.54 -2.67
C LEU A 29 17.24 -9.50 -1.81
N ILE A 30 16.94 -9.49 -0.52
CA ILE A 30 17.47 -8.49 0.41
C ILE A 30 18.94 -8.78 0.68
N GLY A 31 19.79 -7.78 0.41
CA GLY A 31 21.24 -7.95 0.55
C GLY A 31 21.92 -8.76 -0.56
N MET A 32 21.22 -9.05 -1.65
CA MET A 32 21.72 -9.85 -2.77
C MET A 32 23.02 -9.28 -3.37
N THR A 33 24.00 -10.13 -3.58
CA THR A 33 25.28 -9.82 -4.19
C THR A 33 25.52 -10.55 -5.51
N ASP A 34 24.73 -11.57 -5.80
CA ASP A 34 24.76 -12.33 -7.06
C ASP A 34 23.32 -12.62 -7.51
N LEU A 35 23.08 -12.63 -8.83
CA LEU A 35 21.76 -12.93 -9.41
C LEU A 35 21.25 -14.35 -9.09
N SER A 36 22.12 -15.26 -8.72
CA SER A 36 21.75 -16.61 -8.29
C SER A 36 21.28 -16.68 -6.84
N ASP A 37 21.39 -15.60 -6.07
CA ASP A 37 21.06 -15.59 -4.66
C ASP A 37 19.55 -15.59 -4.40
N TYR A 38 18.73 -15.16 -5.37
CA TYR A 38 17.30 -15.04 -5.16
C TYR A 38 16.47 -16.12 -5.87
N SER A 39 15.31 -16.37 -5.32
CA SER A 39 14.29 -17.24 -5.90
C SER A 39 12.89 -16.70 -5.63
N CYS A 40 12.04 -16.63 -6.66
CA CYS A 40 10.64 -16.29 -6.52
C CYS A 40 9.78 -17.50 -6.91
N VAL A 41 8.87 -17.89 -6.03
CA VAL A 41 8.00 -19.05 -6.21
C VAL A 41 6.56 -18.75 -5.76
N ASN A 42 5.58 -19.37 -6.40
CA ASN A 42 4.22 -19.33 -5.91
C ASN A 42 4.10 -20.22 -4.68
N VAL A 43 3.74 -19.61 -3.54
CA VAL A 43 3.47 -20.32 -2.27
C VAL A 43 1.97 -20.52 -2.03
N TYR A 44 1.14 -19.89 -2.82
CA TYR A 44 -0.29 -20.10 -2.89
C TYR A 44 -0.77 -19.93 -4.34
N ASP A 45 -1.29 -20.99 -4.90
CA ASP A 45 -1.98 -20.98 -6.20
C ASP A 45 -3.16 -21.95 -6.11
N PRO A 46 -4.36 -21.45 -5.87
CA PRO A 46 -5.50 -22.31 -5.60
C PRO A 46 -5.91 -23.09 -6.86
N ILE A 47 -5.95 -24.40 -6.72
CA ILE A 47 -6.46 -25.30 -7.76
C ILE A 47 -8.00 -25.30 -7.78
N SER A 48 -8.63 -24.66 -6.80
CA SER A 48 -10.08 -24.67 -6.62
C SER A 48 -10.78 -23.70 -7.57
N PRO A 49 -11.92 -24.09 -8.14
CA PRO A 49 -12.77 -23.21 -8.93
C PRO A 49 -13.59 -22.25 -8.06
N VAL A 50 -13.01 -21.66 -7.03
CA VAL A 50 -13.69 -20.62 -6.26
C VAL A 50 -13.84 -19.41 -7.18
N PRO A 51 -15.03 -18.80 -7.28
CA PRO A 51 -15.20 -17.62 -8.09
C PRO A 51 -14.33 -16.49 -7.53
N ASN A 52 -13.39 -16.14 -8.29
CA ASN A 52 -12.51 -15.02 -8.48
C ASN A 52 -12.36 -13.97 -7.43
N SER A 53 -11.15 -13.76 -7.02
CA SER A 53 -10.71 -12.44 -6.60
C SER A 53 -10.58 -11.53 -7.81
N ASN A 54 -11.27 -10.41 -7.82
CA ASN A 54 -11.04 -9.37 -8.82
C ASN A 54 -9.75 -8.60 -8.50
N ASP A 55 -9.42 -8.47 -7.21
CA ASP A 55 -8.33 -7.67 -6.70
C ASP A 55 -7.53 -8.48 -5.69
N PRO A 56 -6.49 -9.20 -6.13
CA PRO A 56 -5.65 -9.98 -5.23
C PRO A 56 -4.90 -9.07 -4.27
N TYR A 57 -4.94 -9.41 -2.97
CA TYR A 57 -4.26 -8.63 -1.94
C TYR A 57 -3.53 -9.54 -0.95
N VAL A 58 -2.32 -9.13 -0.58
CA VAL A 58 -1.50 -9.79 0.45
C VAL A 58 -1.04 -8.76 1.47
N TYR A 59 -1.10 -9.12 2.73
CA TYR A 59 -0.61 -8.34 3.85
C TYR A 59 0.32 -9.19 4.71
N VAL A 60 1.45 -8.63 5.10
CA VAL A 60 2.35 -9.25 6.08
C VAL A 60 2.25 -8.46 7.38
N ASP A 61 1.78 -9.13 8.42
CA ASP A 61 1.68 -8.54 9.76
C ASP A 61 3.08 -8.31 10.35
N LYS A 62 3.47 -7.06 10.44
CA LYS A 62 4.81 -6.65 10.93
C LYS A 62 5.12 -7.07 12.38
N TRP A 63 4.11 -7.47 13.15
CA TRP A 63 4.26 -7.84 14.54
C TRP A 63 4.45 -9.34 14.76
N THR A 64 3.95 -10.16 13.83
CA THR A 64 3.93 -11.62 13.98
C THR A 64 4.46 -12.38 12.78
N ASP A 65 4.80 -11.69 11.68
CA ASP A 65 5.14 -12.26 10.37
C ASP A 65 4.03 -13.10 9.73
N ARG A 66 2.79 -13.01 10.24
CA ARG A 66 1.66 -13.69 9.62
C ARG A 66 1.37 -13.10 8.25
N ILE A 67 1.33 -13.98 7.26
CA ILE A 67 1.00 -13.61 5.89
C ILE A 67 -0.49 -13.83 5.71
N MET A 68 -1.22 -12.80 5.31
CA MET A 68 -2.65 -12.84 5.07
C MET A 68 -2.93 -12.59 3.61
N LYS A 69 -3.80 -13.40 3.05
CA LYS A 69 -4.27 -13.27 1.68
C LYS A 69 -5.77 -13.04 1.66
N PHE A 70 -6.20 -12.22 0.74
CA PHE A 70 -7.60 -11.82 0.58
C PHE A 70 -8.13 -12.22 -0.78
N ASP A 71 -9.35 -12.75 -0.80
CA ASP A 71 -10.11 -13.04 -2.01
C ASP A 71 -11.44 -12.31 -1.98
N MET A 72 -11.68 -11.51 -2.99
CA MET A 72 -12.96 -10.85 -3.23
C MET A 72 -13.85 -11.75 -4.10
N HIS A 73 -14.93 -12.25 -3.53
CA HIS A 73 -15.83 -13.16 -4.21
C HIS A 73 -16.88 -12.41 -5.04
N ALA A 74 -16.56 -12.07 -6.28
CA ALA A 74 -17.48 -11.42 -7.22
C ALA A 74 -18.19 -10.19 -6.61
N LEU A 75 -17.47 -9.34 -5.89
CA LEU A 75 -17.98 -8.17 -5.17
C LEU A 75 -19.03 -8.48 -4.07
N ALA A 76 -19.15 -9.73 -3.65
CA ALA A 76 -20.21 -10.16 -2.74
C ALA A 76 -19.72 -10.55 -1.34
N GLY A 77 -18.45 -10.51 -1.09
CA GLY A 77 -17.85 -10.83 0.20
C GLY A 77 -16.35 -11.02 0.08
N MET A 78 -15.66 -10.92 1.21
CA MET A 78 -14.23 -11.02 1.29
C MET A 78 -13.83 -12.15 2.23
N THR A 79 -13.04 -13.10 1.74
CA THR A 79 -12.44 -14.13 2.59
C THR A 79 -10.96 -13.84 2.84
N VAL A 80 -10.51 -14.30 3.99
CA VAL A 80 -9.13 -14.22 4.45
C VAL A 80 -8.62 -15.61 4.74
N GLU A 81 -7.43 -15.89 4.27
CA GLU A 81 -6.62 -17.05 4.67
C GLU A 81 -5.25 -16.54 5.12
N TRP A 82 -4.59 -17.27 6.01
CA TRP A 82 -3.27 -16.87 6.51
C TRP A 82 -2.31 -18.04 6.59
N SER A 83 -1.01 -17.70 6.60
CA SER A 83 0.09 -18.60 6.84
C SER A 83 1.00 -18.06 7.94
N ASP A 84 1.40 -18.91 8.88
CA ASP A 84 2.38 -18.63 9.94
C ASP A 84 3.72 -19.35 9.69
N ASN A 85 3.93 -19.86 8.48
CA ASN A 85 5.10 -20.67 8.14
C ASN A 85 5.58 -20.42 6.71
N ASP A 86 5.71 -19.14 6.37
CA ASP A 86 6.24 -18.68 5.09
C ASP A 86 5.51 -19.25 3.87
N GLY A 87 4.19 -19.40 3.96
CA GLY A 87 3.38 -19.91 2.85
C GLY A 87 3.40 -21.42 2.68
N THR A 88 4.10 -22.17 3.57
CA THR A 88 4.16 -23.64 3.48
C THR A 88 2.79 -24.29 3.67
N SER A 89 1.95 -23.71 4.50
CA SER A 89 0.55 -24.11 4.67
C SER A 89 -0.32 -22.90 5.00
N TRP A 90 -1.61 -23.02 4.63
CA TRP A 90 -2.59 -21.95 4.77
C TRP A 90 -3.78 -22.40 5.61
N SER A 91 -4.37 -21.45 6.34
CA SER A 91 -5.58 -21.70 7.11
C SER A 91 -6.77 -21.99 6.20
N PRO A 92 -7.85 -22.58 6.73
CA PRO A 92 -9.14 -22.49 6.05
C PRO A 92 -9.59 -21.03 5.88
N PRO A 93 -10.35 -20.71 4.81
CA PRO A 93 -10.87 -19.36 4.61
C PRO A 93 -11.90 -18.97 5.68
N THR A 94 -11.82 -17.72 6.14
CA THR A 94 -12.81 -17.08 6.99
C THR A 94 -13.35 -15.83 6.33
N PHE A 95 -14.61 -15.45 6.60
CA PHE A 95 -15.19 -14.23 6.05
C PHE A 95 -14.78 -13.02 6.92
N ALA A 96 -14.03 -12.08 6.35
CA ALA A 96 -13.76 -10.78 6.95
C ALA A 96 -14.96 -9.85 6.81
N THR A 97 -15.73 -9.99 5.73
CA THR A 97 -16.95 -9.23 5.51
C THR A 97 -17.88 -10.02 4.57
N SER A 98 -19.17 -9.86 4.76
CA SER A 98 -20.24 -10.44 3.92
C SER A 98 -21.08 -9.36 3.22
N TYR A 99 -20.69 -8.11 3.30
CA TYR A 99 -21.36 -7.01 2.63
C TYR A 99 -21.26 -7.17 1.12
N SER A 100 -22.33 -6.90 0.38
CA SER A 100 -22.33 -7.01 -1.08
C SER A 100 -21.91 -5.72 -1.77
N VAL A 101 -21.29 -5.84 -2.93
CA VAL A 101 -20.70 -4.76 -3.74
C VAL A 101 -19.54 -4.09 -2.99
N GLN A 102 -18.46 -4.81 -2.93
CA GLN A 102 -17.24 -4.43 -2.25
C GLN A 102 -16.13 -4.16 -3.26
N ASP A 103 -15.27 -3.25 -2.90
CA ASP A 103 -14.10 -2.87 -3.68
C ASP A 103 -13.02 -2.32 -2.73
N HIS A 104 -11.77 -2.30 -3.15
CA HIS A 104 -10.67 -1.65 -2.44
C HIS A 104 -10.49 -2.11 -1.00
N GLN A 105 -10.16 -3.39 -0.84
CA GLN A 105 -9.88 -3.99 0.46
C GLN A 105 -8.54 -3.49 1.03
N THR A 106 -8.52 -3.30 2.34
CA THR A 106 -7.32 -2.93 3.08
C THR A 106 -7.35 -3.50 4.48
N ILE A 107 -6.19 -3.77 5.05
CA ILE A 107 -6.04 -4.25 6.42
C ILE A 107 -4.83 -3.59 7.08
N GLY A 108 -4.98 -3.29 8.37
CA GLY A 108 -3.89 -2.86 9.24
C GLY A 108 -3.89 -3.67 10.54
N SER A 109 -2.74 -3.73 11.16
CA SER A 109 -2.55 -4.44 12.43
C SER A 109 -1.91 -3.57 13.49
N SER A 110 -2.23 -3.85 14.76
CA SER A 110 -1.62 -3.23 15.92
C SER A 110 -1.32 -4.28 16.98
N PRO A 111 -0.23 -4.15 17.75
CA PRO A 111 0.09 -5.08 18.85
C PRO A 111 -0.82 -4.85 20.07
N TYR A 112 -1.94 -4.15 19.91
CA TYR A 112 -2.90 -4.01 20.98
C TYR A 112 -3.36 -5.38 21.46
N PRO A 113 -3.40 -5.63 22.76
CA PRO A 113 -3.64 -6.96 23.29
C PRO A 113 -4.98 -7.51 22.85
N ALA A 114 -4.95 -8.43 21.93
CA ALA A 114 -6.08 -9.24 21.52
C ALA A 114 -6.31 -10.38 22.53
N LEU A 115 -7.53 -10.87 22.61
CA LEU A 115 -7.87 -11.91 23.58
C LEU A 115 -7.22 -13.26 23.28
N ALA A 116 -6.97 -13.55 22.03
CA ALA A 116 -6.47 -14.86 21.58
C ALA A 116 -5.31 -14.77 20.57
N HIS A 117 -4.92 -13.57 20.18
CA HIS A 117 -3.81 -13.34 19.27
C HIS A 117 -3.02 -12.10 19.73
N PRO A 118 -1.70 -12.01 19.50
CA PRO A 118 -0.88 -10.86 19.92
C PRO A 118 -1.19 -9.57 19.20
N THR A 119 -1.91 -9.62 18.06
CA THR A 119 -2.30 -8.44 17.29
C THR A 119 -3.81 -8.35 17.09
N THR A 120 -4.31 -7.13 17.06
CA THR A 120 -5.64 -6.78 16.58
C THR A 120 -5.54 -6.40 15.12
N TRP A 121 -6.46 -6.87 14.30
CA TRP A 121 -6.55 -6.54 12.89
C TRP A 121 -7.83 -5.84 12.56
N VAL A 122 -7.72 -4.74 11.83
CA VAL A 122 -8.85 -3.99 11.30
C VAL A 122 -8.82 -4.08 9.79
N PHE A 123 -9.86 -4.66 9.23
CA PHE A 123 -10.08 -4.80 7.80
C PHE A 123 -11.15 -3.79 7.37
N CYS A 124 -10.89 -3.02 6.32
CA CYS A 124 -11.85 -2.11 5.74
C CYS A 124 -12.01 -2.38 4.24
N VAL A 125 -13.20 -2.14 3.74
CA VAL A 125 -13.55 -2.30 2.33
C VAL A 125 -14.52 -1.21 1.92
N ASN A 126 -14.36 -0.65 0.74
CA ASN A 126 -15.36 0.24 0.20
C ASN A 126 -16.64 -0.55 -0.07
N GLY A 127 -17.70 -0.18 0.64
CA GLY A 127 -19.03 -0.54 0.26
C GLY A 127 -19.60 0.62 -0.55
N ASN A 128 -20.58 0.36 -1.41
CA ASN A 128 -21.22 1.43 -2.12
C ASN A 128 -21.54 2.61 -1.19
N TRP A 129 -20.92 3.80 -1.43
CA TRP A 129 -21.57 5.08 -1.35
C TRP A 129 -21.18 6.09 -0.28
N ALA A 130 -21.09 5.79 0.98
CA ALA A 130 -20.99 6.88 1.95
C ALA A 130 -19.68 6.84 2.74
N ALA A 131 -19.23 5.65 3.10
CA ALA A 131 -17.97 5.40 3.81
C ALA A 131 -17.59 3.94 3.65
N PRO A 132 -16.31 3.59 3.75
CA PRO A 132 -15.89 2.19 3.83
C PRO A 132 -16.51 1.53 5.07
N LEU A 133 -16.67 0.22 4.98
CA LEU A 133 -17.10 -0.61 6.11
C LEU A 133 -15.89 -1.34 6.68
N CYS A 134 -15.75 -1.32 7.99
CA CYS A 134 -14.63 -1.92 8.69
C CYS A 134 -15.11 -3.01 9.63
N SER A 135 -14.35 -4.10 9.74
CA SER A 135 -14.52 -5.19 10.69
C SER A 135 -13.22 -5.47 11.43
N THR A 136 -13.31 -6.02 12.62
CA THR A 136 -12.17 -6.23 13.51
C THR A 136 -12.05 -7.68 13.92
N SER A 137 -10.82 -8.20 13.91
CA SER A 137 -10.48 -9.50 14.48
C SER A 137 -9.55 -9.35 15.68
N PHE A 138 -9.89 -10.03 16.77
CA PHE A 138 -9.11 -10.10 18.00
C PHE A 138 -8.53 -11.50 18.26
N ASP A 139 -8.72 -12.43 17.34
CA ASP A 139 -8.37 -13.84 17.49
C ASP A 139 -7.52 -14.39 16.34
N GLY A 140 -6.83 -13.48 15.65
CA GLY A 140 -5.93 -13.88 14.59
C GLY A 140 -6.61 -14.18 13.25
N GLY A 141 -7.77 -13.58 12.98
CA GLY A 141 -8.55 -13.77 11.74
C GLY A 141 -9.51 -14.95 11.76
N LEU A 142 -9.63 -15.66 12.91
CA LEU A 142 -10.58 -16.76 13.06
C LEU A 142 -12.03 -16.28 13.04
N SER A 143 -12.28 -15.12 13.63
CA SER A 143 -13.58 -14.45 13.60
C SER A 143 -13.44 -12.93 13.43
N TRP A 144 -14.48 -12.33 12.89
CA TRP A 144 -14.55 -10.91 12.58
C TRP A 144 -15.81 -10.30 13.20
N SER A 145 -15.69 -9.07 13.68
CA SER A 145 -16.84 -8.32 14.18
C SER A 145 -17.84 -8.03 13.05
N PRO A 146 -19.09 -7.69 13.39
CA PRO A 146 -19.96 -7.03 12.42
C PRO A 146 -19.29 -5.76 11.87
N GLU A 147 -19.60 -5.45 10.61
CA GLU A 147 -19.10 -4.28 9.93
C GLU A 147 -19.66 -2.98 10.53
N VAL A 148 -18.83 -1.99 10.66
CA VAL A 148 -19.18 -0.63 11.08
C VAL A 148 -18.66 0.39 10.07
N PRO A 149 -19.27 1.58 9.96
CA PRO A 149 -18.73 2.64 9.09
C PRO A 149 -17.32 3.06 9.51
N GLY A 150 -16.40 3.11 8.57
CA GLY A 150 -15.01 3.57 8.75
C GLY A 150 -14.85 5.10 8.73
N ALA A 151 -15.92 5.83 9.03
CA ALA A 151 -15.98 7.29 9.13
C ALA A 151 -17.05 7.70 10.15
N PRO A 152 -17.10 8.97 10.61
CA PRO A 152 -18.22 9.47 11.40
C PRO A 152 -19.56 9.24 10.71
N LEU A 153 -20.62 8.97 11.48
CA LEU A 153 -21.93 8.55 10.95
C LEU A 153 -22.62 9.57 10.03
N ASP A 154 -22.28 10.84 10.16
CA ASP A 154 -22.79 11.95 9.35
C ASP A 154 -21.84 12.34 8.22
N CYS A 155 -20.78 11.56 8.02
CA CYS A 155 -19.76 11.79 7.02
C CYS A 155 -20.04 10.98 5.75
N ASN A 156 -20.05 11.66 4.62
CA ASN A 156 -19.93 11.02 3.32
C ASN A 156 -18.48 11.21 2.85
N SER A 157 -17.63 10.21 3.12
CA SER A 157 -16.24 10.22 2.70
C SER A 157 -16.02 9.62 1.32
N GLY A 158 -17.04 9.11 0.65
CA GLY A 158 -17.01 8.57 -0.74
C GLY A 158 -15.65 8.09 -1.23
N GLY A 159 -15.58 7.68 -2.47
CA GLY A 159 -14.31 7.36 -3.10
C GLY A 159 -13.61 6.09 -2.59
N LEU A 160 -12.46 5.81 -3.14
CA LEU A 160 -11.62 4.68 -2.78
C LEU A 160 -10.86 5.00 -1.50
N SER A 161 -10.73 4.06 -0.58
CA SER A 161 -9.95 4.25 0.63
C SER A 161 -8.53 3.75 0.44
N ALA A 162 -7.57 4.52 0.94
CA ALA A 162 -6.18 4.12 1.04
C ALA A 162 -5.99 2.92 1.99
N HIS A 163 -4.77 2.38 2.00
CA HIS A 163 -4.38 1.35 2.95
C HIS A 163 -4.56 1.84 4.39
N ILE A 164 -4.98 0.92 5.25
CA ILE A 164 -5.09 1.17 6.68
C ILE A 164 -3.76 0.82 7.36
N GLU A 165 -3.33 1.65 8.30
CA GLU A 165 -2.15 1.42 9.11
C GLU A 165 -2.49 1.35 10.59
N GLY A 166 -1.88 0.37 11.28
CA GLY A 166 -1.98 0.25 12.72
C GLY A 166 -0.69 0.70 13.41
N ALA A 167 -0.85 1.50 14.45
CA ALA A 167 0.24 2.02 15.27
C ALA A 167 0.52 1.13 16.49
N GLU A 168 1.72 1.23 17.06
CA GLU A 168 2.09 0.49 18.28
C GLU A 168 1.21 0.86 19.49
N ASN A 169 0.71 2.09 19.52
CA ASN A 169 -0.15 2.60 20.60
C ASN A 169 -1.61 2.10 20.52
N GLY A 170 -1.97 1.30 19.53
CA GLY A 170 -3.33 0.76 19.37
C GLY A 170 -4.24 1.57 18.45
N ASN A 171 -3.79 2.70 17.96
CA ASN A 171 -4.54 3.51 17.01
C ASN A 171 -4.46 2.90 15.60
N PHE A 172 -5.54 3.09 14.84
CA PHE A 172 -5.59 2.76 13.41
C PHE A 172 -5.87 4.03 12.62
N TYR A 173 -5.24 4.13 11.44
CA TYR A 173 -5.34 5.27 10.57
C TYR A 173 -5.64 4.83 9.14
N ARG A 174 -6.46 5.60 8.45
CA ARG A 174 -6.85 5.35 7.07
C ARG A 174 -7.05 6.67 6.34
N GLY A 175 -6.46 6.82 5.18
CA GLY A 175 -6.68 7.99 4.33
C GLY A 175 -7.92 7.85 3.46
N ASN A 176 -8.57 8.97 3.16
CA ASN A 176 -9.66 9.06 2.19
C ASN A 176 -9.94 10.53 1.83
N VAL A 177 -10.92 10.71 0.98
CA VAL A 177 -11.56 12.02 0.78
C VAL A 177 -12.14 12.50 2.12
N GLY A 178 -12.04 13.79 2.37
CA GLY A 178 -12.64 14.41 3.55
C GLY A 178 -14.18 14.36 3.53
N CYS A 179 -14.78 14.50 4.69
CA CYS A 179 -16.22 14.47 4.83
C CYS A 179 -16.92 15.45 3.87
N ASN A 180 -17.89 14.94 3.14
CA ASN A 180 -18.65 15.68 2.14
C ASN A 180 -17.80 16.28 0.99
N GLY A 181 -16.69 15.62 0.65
CA GLY A 181 -15.83 16.00 -0.46
C GLY A 181 -14.91 17.20 -0.17
N SER A 182 -14.57 17.43 1.10
CA SER A 182 -13.77 18.60 1.53
C SER A 182 -12.25 18.30 1.53
N GLY A 183 -11.64 18.02 0.40
CA GLY A 183 -10.21 17.71 0.31
C GLY A 183 -9.89 16.30 0.77
N TYR A 184 -8.74 16.09 1.40
CA TYR A 184 -8.32 14.79 1.93
C TYR A 184 -8.28 14.81 3.46
N SER A 185 -8.53 13.66 4.06
CA SER A 185 -8.49 13.47 5.51
C SER A 185 -7.87 12.14 5.88
N ILE A 186 -7.27 12.09 7.06
CA ILE A 186 -6.94 10.85 7.73
C ILE A 186 -8.04 10.57 8.76
N TYR A 187 -8.59 9.38 8.69
CA TYR A 187 -9.56 8.88 9.66
C TYR A 187 -8.83 8.05 10.70
N ARG A 188 -9.03 8.37 11.98
CA ARG A 188 -8.40 7.67 13.10
C ARG A 188 -9.44 6.91 13.92
N SER A 189 -9.09 5.69 14.29
CA SER A 189 -9.78 4.90 15.32
C SER A 189 -8.86 4.64 16.49
N THR A 190 -9.38 4.81 17.70
CA THR A 190 -8.67 4.55 18.97
C THR A 190 -9.28 3.38 19.75
N ASP A 191 -10.24 2.70 19.17
CA ASP A 191 -11.01 1.61 19.80
C ASP A 191 -11.00 0.30 19.01
N GLY A 192 -9.98 0.12 18.16
CA GLY A 192 -9.84 -1.10 17.36
C GLY A 192 -10.77 -1.14 16.13
N GLY A 193 -11.07 0.00 15.53
CA GLY A 193 -11.83 0.09 14.29
C GLY A 193 -13.34 0.23 14.44
N PHE A 194 -13.86 0.37 15.66
CA PHE A 194 -15.31 0.46 15.89
C PHE A 194 -15.86 1.87 15.70
N THR A 195 -15.07 2.90 16.03
CA THR A 195 -15.44 4.30 15.76
C THR A 195 -14.27 5.05 15.13
N TRP A 196 -14.59 6.04 14.29
CA TRP A 196 -13.62 6.79 13.54
C TRP A 196 -13.86 8.28 13.66
N THR A 197 -12.76 9.04 13.78
CA THR A 197 -12.75 10.51 13.75
C THR A 197 -12.03 11.01 12.54
N GLU A 198 -12.51 12.10 11.96
CA GLU A 198 -11.87 12.75 10.81
C GLU A 198 -10.82 13.74 11.25
N HIS A 199 -9.66 13.73 10.60
CA HIS A 199 -8.55 14.65 10.78
C HIS A 199 -8.16 15.23 9.41
N PRO A 200 -8.67 16.42 9.04
CA PRO A 200 -8.42 17.01 7.73
C PRO A 200 -6.94 17.32 7.49
N LEU A 201 -6.45 16.98 6.30
CA LEU A 201 -5.10 17.32 5.87
C LEU A 201 -5.02 18.79 5.42
N PRO A 202 -3.85 19.43 5.54
CA PRO A 202 -3.63 20.81 5.09
C PRO A 202 -3.53 20.87 3.57
N THR A 203 -4.61 20.56 2.87
CA THR A 203 -4.65 20.60 1.42
C THR A 203 -4.70 22.06 0.95
N GLU A 204 -3.72 22.52 0.19
CA GLU A 204 -3.70 23.88 -0.38
C GLU A 204 -4.79 24.10 -1.43
N THR A 205 -5.39 23.06 -1.90
CA THR A 205 -6.41 23.09 -2.91
C THR A 205 -7.73 22.70 -2.30
N SER A 206 -8.64 23.66 -2.22
CA SER A 206 -10.08 23.43 -2.13
C SER A 206 -10.60 22.71 -3.39
N GLY A 207 -9.79 21.88 -4.01
CA GLY A 207 -10.18 21.03 -5.10
C GLY A 207 -11.18 20.01 -4.57
N THR A 208 -12.34 19.98 -5.12
CA THR A 208 -13.05 18.73 -5.29
C THR A 208 -12.01 17.74 -5.74
N ALA A 209 -11.75 16.72 -4.92
CA ALA A 209 -11.00 15.55 -5.36
C ALA A 209 -11.55 15.23 -6.75
N ASP A 210 -10.69 15.42 -7.77
CA ASP A 210 -11.15 15.21 -9.13
C ASP A 210 -11.31 13.70 -9.25
N THR A 211 -12.53 13.28 -9.33
CA THR A 211 -13.11 12.03 -8.88
C THR A 211 -12.54 10.76 -9.51
N TRP A 212 -11.42 10.82 -10.22
CA TRP A 212 -10.90 9.67 -10.97
C TRP A 212 -9.42 9.39 -10.84
N ASN A 213 -8.68 10.32 -10.28
CA ASN A 213 -7.23 10.23 -10.37
C ASN A 213 -6.56 10.06 -9.03
N PHE A 214 -7.06 9.44 -8.06
CA PHE A 214 -6.28 9.31 -6.81
C PHE A 214 -6.98 9.93 -5.59
N GLU A 215 -8.18 9.51 -5.38
CA GLU A 215 -9.00 9.93 -4.23
C GLU A 215 -8.41 9.48 -2.88
N GLU A 216 -7.21 8.92 -2.89
CA GLU A 216 -6.60 8.33 -1.73
C GLU A 216 -5.51 9.20 -1.15
N ALA A 217 -5.68 9.63 0.09
CA ALA A 217 -4.56 10.03 0.91
C ALA A 217 -3.96 8.77 1.54
N GLN A 218 -2.70 8.50 1.29
CA GLN A 218 -1.99 7.38 1.87
C GLN A 218 -1.41 7.74 3.24
N VAL A 219 -1.29 6.78 4.13
CA VAL A 219 -0.80 6.99 5.49
C VAL A 219 0.23 5.93 5.86
N ALA A 220 1.27 6.35 6.59
CA ALA A 220 2.24 5.47 7.23
C ALA A 220 2.50 5.93 8.66
N ILE A 221 2.90 4.99 9.51
CA ILE A 221 3.19 5.25 10.92
C ILE A 221 4.63 4.87 11.21
N ASP A 222 5.42 5.81 11.73
CA ASP A 222 6.79 5.54 12.13
C ASP A 222 6.89 4.82 13.50
N ASP A 223 8.09 4.36 13.86
CA ASP A 223 8.32 3.61 15.10
C ASP A 223 8.05 4.43 16.38
N SER A 224 7.82 5.74 16.25
CA SER A 224 7.44 6.65 17.38
C SER A 224 5.97 7.04 17.37
N ASN A 225 5.15 6.37 16.54
CA ASN A 225 3.74 6.62 16.30
C ASN A 225 3.44 8.00 15.67
N ASN A 226 4.40 8.66 15.03
CA ASN A 226 4.09 9.83 14.23
C ASN A 226 3.38 9.39 12.95
N VAL A 227 2.44 10.19 12.50
CA VAL A 227 1.61 9.91 11.33
C VAL A 227 2.14 10.69 10.13
N HIS A 228 2.38 9.99 9.04
CA HIS A 228 2.87 10.54 7.78
C HIS A 228 1.81 10.35 6.71
N ALA A 229 1.38 11.44 6.06
CA ALA A 229 0.34 11.39 5.04
C ALA A 229 0.85 11.91 3.69
N MET A 230 0.49 11.21 2.61
CA MET A 230 0.80 11.57 1.24
C MET A 230 -0.46 11.61 0.40
N TRP A 231 -0.58 12.58 -0.49
CA TRP A 231 -1.71 12.69 -1.42
C TRP A 231 -1.27 13.36 -2.73
N MET A 232 -2.11 13.28 -3.74
CA MET A 232 -1.93 14.04 -4.98
C MET A 232 -2.73 15.34 -4.93
N GLY A 233 -2.05 16.45 -5.18
CA GLY A 233 -2.71 17.75 -5.26
C GLY A 233 -3.52 17.92 -6.54
N SER A 234 -4.36 18.94 -6.60
CA SER A 234 -5.15 19.28 -7.81
C SER A 234 -4.28 19.75 -8.98
N ASP A 235 -3.00 20.01 -8.74
CA ASP A 235 -1.98 20.29 -9.75
C ASP A 235 -1.30 19.01 -10.27
N ASN A 236 -1.79 17.84 -9.87
CA ASN A 236 -1.23 16.52 -10.15
C ASN A 236 0.19 16.30 -9.61
N MET A 237 0.55 16.99 -8.52
CA MET A 237 1.84 16.83 -7.85
C MET A 237 1.68 16.13 -6.50
N PRO A 238 2.72 15.37 -6.04
CA PRO A 238 2.66 14.68 -4.77
C PRO A 238 2.95 15.63 -3.61
N TYR A 239 2.13 15.56 -2.58
CA TYR A 239 2.25 16.33 -1.36
C TYR A 239 2.38 15.43 -0.14
N TYR A 240 3.00 15.97 0.88
CA TYR A 240 3.26 15.31 2.16
C TYR A 240 2.99 16.26 3.32
N SER A 241 2.50 15.68 4.40
CA SER A 241 2.40 16.31 5.71
C SER A 241 2.56 15.27 6.81
N TYR A 242 2.95 15.69 7.99
CA TYR A 242 3.06 14.80 9.15
C TYR A 242 2.35 15.37 10.37
N SER A 243 1.98 14.47 11.28
CA SER A 243 1.45 14.78 12.61
C SER A 243 2.28 14.07 13.67
N ARG A 244 2.52 14.75 14.80
CA ARG A 244 3.22 14.21 15.97
C ARG A 244 2.29 14.07 17.19
N ASP A 245 1.01 14.21 16.98
CA ASP A 245 -0.03 14.21 17.99
C ASP A 245 -1.27 13.42 17.55
N ASP A 246 -1.03 12.26 16.96
CA ASP A 246 -2.07 11.31 16.53
C ASP A 246 -3.04 11.89 15.47
N GLY A 247 -2.60 12.84 14.63
CA GLY A 247 -3.41 13.46 13.59
C GLY A 247 -4.20 14.69 14.03
N GLU A 248 -4.05 15.15 15.29
CA GLU A 248 -4.77 16.33 15.78
C GLU A 248 -4.30 17.62 15.11
N THR A 249 -2.98 17.73 14.89
CA THR A 249 -2.40 18.82 14.11
C THR A 249 -1.45 18.30 13.05
N TRP A 250 -1.32 19.04 11.95
CA TRP A 250 -0.50 18.68 10.80
C TRP A 250 0.55 19.77 10.53
N SER A 251 1.71 19.35 10.02
CA SER A 251 2.68 20.27 9.43
C SER A 251 2.09 20.98 8.20
N GLU A 252 2.70 22.07 7.77
CA GLU A 252 2.38 22.62 6.44
C GLU A 252 2.60 21.56 5.35
N ALA A 253 1.77 21.62 4.30
CA ALA A 253 1.90 20.72 3.16
C ALA A 253 3.21 21.01 2.42
N MET A 254 3.98 19.96 2.15
CA MET A 254 5.24 20.01 1.43
C MET A 254 5.10 19.26 0.11
N MET A 255 5.38 19.92 -1.01
CA MET A 255 5.46 19.20 -2.29
C MET A 255 6.68 18.29 -2.25
N LEU A 256 6.49 17.00 -2.58
CA LEU A 256 7.58 16.02 -2.70
C LEU A 256 8.42 16.26 -3.95
N GLY A 257 8.65 17.48 -4.30
CA GLY A 257 9.41 18.09 -5.34
C GLY A 257 9.78 17.22 -6.54
N PRO A 258 9.31 17.51 -7.74
CA PRO A 258 9.86 16.88 -8.92
C PRO A 258 11.21 17.55 -9.25
N PRO A 259 12.35 17.08 -8.77
CA PRO A 259 13.65 17.63 -9.16
C PRO A 259 13.93 17.45 -10.65
N ILE A 260 13.07 16.75 -11.37
CA ILE A 260 13.24 16.25 -12.72
C ILE A 260 12.13 16.73 -13.70
N GLY A 261 11.29 17.68 -13.27
CA GLY A 261 10.31 18.28 -14.17
C GLY A 261 9.12 17.39 -14.53
N LEU A 262 8.60 16.64 -13.56
CA LEU A 262 7.34 15.91 -13.70
C LEU A 262 6.20 16.90 -14.00
N VAL A 263 5.31 16.51 -14.90
CA VAL A 263 4.11 17.29 -15.27
C VAL A 263 2.83 16.61 -14.75
N GLY A 264 2.91 15.39 -14.32
CA GLY A 264 1.82 14.64 -13.72
C GLY A 264 2.37 13.49 -12.90
N THR A 265 1.69 13.16 -11.81
CA THR A 265 2.00 12.03 -10.94
C THR A 265 0.73 11.28 -10.55
N GLY A 266 0.89 10.08 -10.03
CA GLY A 266 -0.24 9.27 -9.63
C GLY A 266 0.14 8.10 -8.73
N PHE A 267 -0.89 7.46 -8.16
CA PHE A 267 -0.77 6.27 -7.32
C PHE A 267 0.21 6.46 -6.15
N PRO A 268 -0.13 7.36 -5.21
CA PRO A 268 0.72 7.60 -4.05
C PRO A 268 0.76 6.37 -3.15
N VAL A 269 1.94 6.07 -2.64
CA VAL A 269 2.14 5.12 -1.52
C VAL A 269 3.22 5.65 -0.61
N VAL A 270 3.11 5.35 0.68
CA VAL A 270 4.05 5.83 1.69
C VAL A 270 4.35 4.72 2.69
N THR A 271 5.60 4.64 3.13
CA THR A 271 6.01 3.76 4.21
C THR A 271 6.97 4.49 5.15
N ALA A 272 6.99 4.11 6.41
CA ALA A 272 7.83 4.73 7.41
C ALA A 272 8.67 3.69 8.17
N GLY A 273 9.82 4.13 8.65
CA GLY A 273 10.71 3.36 9.51
C GLY A 273 10.82 4.00 10.89
N SER A 274 12.05 4.26 11.32
CA SER A 274 12.32 4.97 12.58
C SER A 274 11.81 6.41 12.53
N GLU A 275 11.72 7.06 13.68
CA GLU A 275 11.17 8.39 13.86
C GLU A 275 11.63 9.38 12.78
N GLY A 276 10.66 9.96 12.04
CA GLY A 276 10.88 10.94 10.99
C GLY A 276 11.59 10.43 9.74
N ARG A 277 11.63 9.10 9.51
CA ARG A 277 12.23 8.46 8.35
C ARG A 277 11.17 7.81 7.48
N VAL A 278 10.99 8.32 6.27
CA VAL A 278 9.84 8.01 5.39
C VAL A 278 10.31 7.80 3.97
N ALA A 279 9.67 6.90 3.26
CA ALA A 279 9.80 6.75 1.82
C ALA A 279 8.43 6.86 1.15
N PHE A 280 8.42 7.48 -0.01
CA PHE A 280 7.24 7.75 -0.83
C PHE A 280 7.44 7.12 -2.19
N GLY A 281 6.45 6.38 -2.68
CA GLY A 281 6.41 5.81 -4.03
C GLY A 281 5.29 6.43 -4.84
N TYR A 282 5.53 6.65 -6.11
CA TYR A 282 4.53 7.14 -7.06
C TYR A 282 4.96 6.90 -8.50
N VAL A 283 4.04 6.97 -9.42
CA VAL A 283 4.34 7.01 -10.86
C VAL A 283 4.29 8.44 -11.37
N GLY A 284 5.05 8.76 -12.41
CA GLY A 284 5.09 10.11 -12.94
C GLY A 284 5.47 10.19 -14.41
N ASP A 285 4.95 11.23 -15.08
CA ASP A 285 5.25 11.60 -16.47
C ASP A 285 6.08 12.89 -16.52
N VAL A 286 7.12 12.91 -17.33
CA VAL A 286 7.96 14.10 -17.61
C VAL A 286 7.48 14.93 -18.80
N GLY A 287 6.23 14.77 -19.23
CA GLY A 287 5.61 15.55 -20.31
C GLY A 287 5.71 14.91 -21.69
N ASN A 288 6.05 13.66 -21.78
CA ASN A 288 6.14 12.89 -23.03
C ASN A 288 5.16 11.70 -23.09
N GLN A 289 4.23 11.64 -22.14
CA GLN A 289 3.25 10.56 -22.02
C GLN A 289 3.90 9.18 -21.75
N THR A 290 5.08 9.20 -21.16
CA THR A 290 5.80 8.01 -20.73
C THR A 290 5.92 8.02 -19.23
N TRP A 291 5.36 7.01 -18.59
CA TRP A 291 5.27 6.92 -17.14
C TRP A 291 6.39 6.07 -16.57
N ASN A 292 6.94 6.53 -15.47
CA ASN A 292 8.02 5.89 -14.75
C ASN A 292 7.68 5.81 -13.27
N GLY A 293 8.28 4.85 -12.56
CA GLY A 293 8.21 4.77 -11.12
C GLY A 293 9.25 5.67 -10.46
N TYR A 294 8.85 6.35 -9.40
CA TYR A 294 9.71 7.22 -8.59
C TYR A 294 9.62 6.86 -7.12
N MET A 295 10.74 6.99 -6.44
CA MET A 295 10.83 6.88 -5.00
C MET A 295 11.50 8.13 -4.42
N THR A 296 10.85 8.74 -3.44
CA THR A 296 11.41 9.86 -2.68
C THR A 296 11.71 9.39 -1.26
N ILE A 297 12.88 9.72 -0.73
CA ILE A 297 13.33 9.35 0.61
C ILE A 297 13.56 10.61 1.42
N LEU A 298 13.11 10.57 2.66
CA LEU A 298 13.21 11.62 3.66
C LEU A 298 13.66 10.99 4.99
N THR A 299 14.75 11.47 5.57
CA THR A 299 15.29 10.94 6.83
C THR A 299 15.33 11.95 7.97
N ASP A 300 14.80 13.13 7.74
CA ASP A 300 14.82 14.26 8.65
C ASP A 300 13.50 15.06 8.62
N ALA A 301 12.37 14.33 8.57
CA ALA A 301 11.03 14.88 8.38
C ALA A 301 10.67 16.06 9.30
N PHE A 302 11.24 16.08 10.49
CA PHE A 302 10.96 17.10 11.52
C PHE A 302 11.97 18.25 11.56
N SER A 303 12.88 18.30 10.59
CA SER A 303 13.81 19.42 10.47
C SER A 303 13.11 20.66 9.87
N ASP A 304 13.66 21.84 10.13
CA ASP A 304 13.14 23.09 9.54
C ASP A 304 13.27 23.13 8.01
N ASN A 305 14.16 22.35 7.44
CA ASN A 305 14.40 22.26 6.00
C ASN A 305 14.68 20.80 5.62
N PRO A 306 13.64 19.96 5.55
CA PRO A 306 13.80 18.53 5.27
C PRO A 306 14.37 18.30 3.86
N LEU A 307 15.25 17.32 3.73
CA LEU A 307 15.90 16.99 2.46
C LEU A 307 15.22 15.81 1.78
N PHE A 308 14.51 16.10 0.69
CA PHE A 308 13.92 15.09 -0.17
C PHE A 308 14.91 14.63 -1.24
N THR A 309 15.13 13.32 -1.32
CA THR A 309 15.93 12.69 -2.37
C THR A 309 15.05 11.80 -3.22
N THR A 310 14.86 12.18 -4.49
CA THR A 310 14.02 11.44 -5.42
C THR A 310 14.86 10.71 -6.46
N VAL A 311 14.53 9.46 -6.73
CA VAL A 311 15.13 8.62 -7.75
C VAL A 311 14.07 7.98 -8.63
N GLN A 312 14.37 7.81 -9.92
CA GLN A 312 13.58 6.93 -10.80
C GLN A 312 13.97 5.48 -10.49
N VAL A 313 12.98 4.60 -10.34
CA VAL A 313 13.19 3.22 -9.89
C VAL A 313 13.17 2.18 -11.01
N ASN A 314 12.80 2.57 -12.21
CA ASN A 314 12.96 1.78 -13.43
C ASN A 314 14.00 2.40 -14.36
N LEU A 315 14.51 1.65 -15.33
CA LEU A 315 15.44 2.20 -16.32
C LEU A 315 14.76 3.23 -17.24
N PRO A 316 15.46 4.30 -17.64
CA PRO A 316 14.92 5.26 -18.58
C PRO A 316 14.52 4.68 -19.94
N GLU A 317 15.20 3.63 -20.39
CA GLU A 317 14.90 2.90 -21.62
C GLU A 317 13.81 1.84 -21.48
N ASP A 318 13.32 1.63 -20.28
CA ASP A 318 12.30 0.64 -19.97
C ASP A 318 11.24 1.25 -19.03
N PRO A 319 10.39 2.13 -19.56
CA PRO A 319 9.32 2.77 -18.82
C PRO A 319 8.29 1.73 -18.35
N ILE A 320 7.54 2.08 -17.33
CA ILE A 320 6.45 1.22 -16.85
C ILE A 320 5.20 1.33 -17.73
N ASP A 321 5.04 2.42 -18.46
CA ASP A 321 3.98 2.61 -19.44
C ASP A 321 4.36 3.68 -20.47
N SER A 322 4.47 3.30 -21.75
CA SER A 322 4.68 4.21 -22.88
C SER A 322 3.42 4.44 -23.72
N SER A 323 2.31 3.81 -23.34
CA SER A 323 1.04 3.90 -24.05
C SER A 323 0.16 5.07 -23.61
N ASN A 324 0.59 5.80 -22.58
CA ASN A 324 -0.21 6.82 -21.90
C ASN A 324 -1.53 6.28 -21.29
N ALA A 325 -1.53 5.02 -20.91
CA ALA A 325 -2.68 4.41 -20.24
C ALA A 325 -2.81 4.83 -18.77
N TYR A 326 -1.71 5.28 -18.15
CA TYR A 326 -1.71 5.89 -16.83
C TYR A 326 -2.11 7.35 -16.90
N PRO A 327 -2.75 7.79 -15.93
CA PRO A 327 -4.05 7.45 -15.34
C PRO A 327 -5.20 8.12 -16.06
N GLN A 328 -4.94 8.87 -17.13
CA GLN A 328 -5.90 9.77 -17.76
C GLN A 328 -6.21 9.42 -19.22
N GLY A 329 -5.62 8.37 -19.76
CA GLY A 329 -5.67 8.11 -21.20
C GLY A 329 -7.04 7.79 -21.77
N CYS A 330 -7.99 7.32 -20.97
CA CYS A 330 -9.29 6.83 -21.48
C CYS A 330 -10.51 7.50 -20.86
N GLY A 331 -10.37 8.59 -20.18
CA GLY A 331 -11.52 9.23 -19.52
C GLY A 331 -12.02 8.40 -18.33
N TYR A 332 -13.24 7.91 -18.41
CA TYR A 332 -13.88 7.18 -17.30
C TYR A 332 -13.74 5.66 -17.35
N GLU A 333 -12.93 5.12 -18.25
CA GLU A 333 -12.73 3.69 -18.37
C GLU A 333 -11.29 3.33 -18.04
N ARG A 334 -11.08 2.22 -17.32
CA ARG A 334 -9.75 1.63 -17.13
C ARG A 334 -9.21 1.18 -18.48
N CYS A 335 -8.08 1.72 -18.88
CA CYS A 335 -7.51 1.46 -20.19
C CYS A 335 -6.56 0.28 -20.24
N GLY A 336 -6.74 -0.68 -19.38
CA GLY A 336 -5.84 -1.84 -19.31
C GLY A 336 -4.52 -1.56 -18.60
N GLY A 337 -4.38 -0.39 -17.96
CA GLY A 337 -3.27 -0.13 -17.04
C GLY A 337 -3.49 -0.81 -15.68
N LEU A 338 -2.44 -1.40 -15.13
CA LEU A 338 -2.48 -2.09 -13.84
C LEU A 338 -2.12 -1.19 -12.66
N GLY A 339 -2.39 0.09 -12.74
CA GLY A 339 -1.95 1.04 -11.74
C GLY A 339 -2.66 1.04 -10.39
N ASP A 340 -3.62 0.17 -10.16
CA ASP A 340 -4.49 0.28 -8.99
C ASP A 340 -3.86 -0.15 -7.67
N PHE A 341 -2.82 -0.98 -7.68
CA PHE A 341 -2.33 -1.64 -6.47
C PHE A 341 -0.83 -1.52 -6.34
N LEU A 342 -0.40 -0.35 -5.93
CA LEU A 342 0.97 -0.09 -5.54
C LEU A 342 1.10 -0.19 -4.03
N ASP A 343 2.24 -0.63 -3.53
CA ASP A 343 2.50 -0.70 -2.11
C ASP A 343 4.00 -0.55 -1.81
N MET A 344 4.30 -0.15 -0.58
CA MET A 344 5.66 -0.05 -0.09
C MET A 344 5.84 -0.75 1.25
N ALA A 345 7.04 -1.30 1.46
CA ALA A 345 7.44 -1.86 2.74
C ALA A 345 8.91 -1.55 3.04
N VAL A 346 9.28 -1.58 4.31
CA VAL A 346 10.66 -1.39 4.76
C VAL A 346 11.20 -2.71 5.28
N ASP A 347 12.35 -3.14 4.77
CA ASP A 347 13.01 -4.36 5.26
C ASP A 347 13.70 -4.16 6.61
N GLN A 348 14.27 -5.25 7.17
CA GLN A 348 14.96 -5.22 8.46
C GLN A 348 16.20 -4.34 8.47
N HIS A 349 16.77 -4.04 7.31
CA HIS A 349 17.93 -3.17 7.13
C HIS A 349 17.56 -1.70 6.93
N GLY A 350 16.26 -1.39 6.82
CA GLY A 350 15.74 -0.05 6.58
C GLY A 350 15.73 0.35 5.11
N ARG A 351 15.78 -0.60 4.19
CA ARG A 351 15.65 -0.38 2.76
C ARG A 351 14.18 -0.35 2.38
N PRO A 352 13.69 0.72 1.73
CA PRO A 352 12.34 0.74 1.20
C PRO A 352 12.25 -0.11 -0.07
N TRP A 353 11.18 -0.87 -0.17
CA TRP A 353 10.78 -1.66 -1.33
C TRP A 353 9.46 -1.15 -1.85
N PHE A 354 9.35 -1.00 -3.14
CA PHE A 354 8.19 -0.48 -3.84
C PHE A 354 7.71 -1.52 -4.85
N SER A 355 6.45 -1.95 -4.74
CA SER A 355 5.81 -2.81 -5.73
C SER A 355 5.01 -1.96 -6.71
N LEU A 356 5.18 -2.22 -8.00
CA LEU A 356 4.49 -1.51 -9.07
C LEU A 356 4.25 -2.45 -10.26
N ALA A 357 3.39 -2.02 -11.18
CA ALA A 357 3.12 -2.76 -12.40
C ALA A 357 3.88 -2.15 -13.58
N ASN A 358 4.40 -3.00 -14.46
CA ASN A 358 4.95 -2.60 -15.75
C ASN A 358 4.00 -3.04 -16.86
N ASN A 359 3.28 -2.09 -17.45
CA ASN A 359 2.32 -2.33 -18.51
C ASN A 359 3.01 -2.67 -19.85
N ASP A 360 4.15 -2.04 -20.14
CA ASP A 360 4.89 -2.26 -21.39
C ASP A 360 5.48 -3.68 -21.47
N ALA A 361 5.81 -4.26 -20.33
CA ALA A 361 6.32 -5.62 -20.24
C ALA A 361 5.22 -6.72 -20.24
N GLY A 362 3.97 -6.36 -20.51
CA GLY A 362 2.84 -7.30 -20.54
C GLY A 362 2.14 -7.47 -19.21
N GLU A 363 1.98 -6.38 -18.49
CA GLU A 363 1.24 -6.31 -17.22
C GLU A 363 1.86 -7.20 -16.13
N ILE A 364 3.13 -7.03 -15.88
CA ILE A 364 3.85 -7.76 -14.83
C ILE A 364 4.06 -6.90 -13.59
N GLY A 365 3.92 -7.51 -12.42
CA GLY A 365 4.35 -6.91 -11.16
C GLY A 365 5.87 -6.88 -11.06
N ILE A 366 6.41 -5.77 -10.59
CA ILE A 366 7.84 -5.60 -10.34
C ILE A 366 8.07 -5.10 -8.93
N PHE A 367 9.21 -5.48 -8.34
CA PHE A 367 9.74 -4.87 -7.14
C PHE A 367 10.86 -3.90 -7.49
N ALA A 368 10.84 -2.74 -6.90
CA ALA A 368 11.88 -1.75 -7.04
C ALA A 368 12.42 -1.34 -5.67
N THR A 369 13.72 -1.07 -5.59
CA THR A 369 14.35 -0.58 -4.38
C THR A 369 15.58 0.26 -4.70
N ILE A 370 16.11 0.96 -3.69
CA ILE A 370 17.39 1.64 -3.80
C ILE A 370 18.55 0.67 -3.51
N THR A 371 19.59 0.73 -4.29
CA THR A 371 20.77 -0.16 -4.14
C THR A 371 21.69 0.27 -3.03
N ASP A 372 21.77 1.55 -2.74
CA ASP A 372 22.50 2.16 -1.65
C ASP A 372 21.80 3.45 -1.18
N GLY A 373 22.19 4.01 -0.07
CA GLY A 373 21.63 5.26 0.43
C GLY A 373 21.39 5.26 1.95
N PRO A 374 20.59 6.19 2.46
CA PRO A 374 20.27 6.24 3.87
C PRO A 374 19.27 5.12 4.24
N SER A 375 19.49 4.50 5.40
CA SER A 375 18.54 3.56 5.97
C SER A 375 17.32 4.30 6.55
N LEU A 376 16.14 3.74 6.40
CA LEU A 376 14.95 4.16 7.14
C LEU A 376 14.94 3.66 8.60
N ARG A 377 15.91 2.82 9.00
CA ARG A 377 16.17 2.46 10.39
C ARG A 377 17.26 3.35 10.94
N GLY A 378 16.93 4.26 11.85
CA GLY A 378 17.81 5.33 12.30
C GLY A 378 19.04 4.90 13.09
N ASP A 379 19.02 3.70 13.65
CA ASP A 379 20.11 3.08 14.40
C ASP A 379 21.08 2.28 13.51
N LEU A 380 20.71 2.08 12.25
CA LEU A 380 21.53 1.34 11.29
C LEU A 380 22.47 2.27 10.51
N GLN A 381 23.58 1.71 10.10
CA GLN A 381 24.50 2.38 9.16
C GLN A 381 23.78 2.59 7.81
N PRO A 382 24.32 3.46 6.93
CA PRO A 382 23.83 3.52 5.56
C PRO A 382 23.72 2.12 4.95
N LEU A 383 22.73 1.96 4.08
CA LEU A 383 22.46 0.68 3.43
C LEU A 383 23.72 0.12 2.78
N ALA A 384 24.01 -1.14 3.01
CA ALA A 384 25.07 -1.82 2.26
C ALA A 384 24.67 -1.86 0.78
N PRO A 385 25.58 -1.58 -0.15
CA PRO A 385 25.33 -1.73 -1.57
C PRO A 385 24.87 -3.16 -1.88
N MET A 386 23.83 -3.29 -2.70
CA MET A 386 23.38 -4.56 -3.24
C MET A 386 23.41 -4.52 -4.76
N LEU A 387 23.36 -5.67 -5.40
CA LEU A 387 23.29 -5.76 -6.85
C LEU A 387 21.99 -5.11 -7.35
N SER A 388 22.12 -4.26 -8.37
CA SER A 388 20.95 -3.69 -9.03
C SER A 388 20.29 -4.76 -9.89
N LEU A 389 19.07 -5.13 -9.54
CA LEU A 389 18.18 -5.91 -10.39
C LEU A 389 17.20 -4.95 -11.04
N ILE A 390 17.17 -5.00 -12.36
CA ILE A 390 16.34 -4.09 -13.13
C ILE A 390 14.94 -4.67 -13.32
N HIS A 391 14.78 -5.98 -13.27
CA HIS A 391 13.50 -6.66 -13.37
C HIS A 391 13.48 -7.93 -12.53
N ILE A 392 12.54 -8.01 -11.62
CA ILE A 392 12.07 -9.24 -11.03
C ILE A 392 10.69 -9.47 -11.63
N SER A 393 10.64 -10.12 -12.78
CA SER A 393 9.36 -10.56 -13.34
C SER A 393 8.86 -11.76 -12.55
N GLU A 394 7.55 -11.83 -12.33
CA GLU A 394 6.92 -13.09 -11.96
C GLU A 394 7.42 -14.23 -12.87
N PRO A 395 7.55 -15.46 -12.36
CA PRO A 395 7.86 -16.59 -13.21
C PRO A 395 6.77 -16.69 -14.28
N THR A 396 7.15 -16.30 -15.50
CA THR A 396 6.26 -16.39 -16.66
C THR A 396 5.76 -17.82 -16.80
N ARG A 397 4.45 -17.97 -16.94
CA ARG A 397 3.83 -19.24 -17.35
C ARG A 397 4.59 -19.78 -18.54
N GLN A 398 5.25 -20.92 -18.40
CA GLN A 398 5.55 -21.72 -19.57
C GLN A 398 4.19 -22.20 -20.12
N ALA A 399 3.79 -21.62 -21.25
CA ALA A 399 2.69 -22.13 -22.02
C ALA A 399 3.05 -23.56 -22.44
N SER A 400 2.37 -24.54 -21.86
CA SER A 400 2.36 -25.93 -22.33
C SER A 400 1.32 -26.12 -23.39
#